data_e4fd67a3022763d0df1ac4ef27054e74
#
_entry.id   e4fd67a3022763d0df1ac4ef27054e74
#
_cell.length_a   1.000
_cell.length_b   1.000
_cell.length_c   1.000
_cell.angle_alpha   90.00
_cell.angle_beta   90.00
_cell.angle_gamma   90.00
#
_symmetry.space_group_name_H-M   'P 1'
#
loop_
_entity.id
_entity.type
_entity.pdbx_description
1 polymer ?
#
loop_
_entity_poly.entity_id
_entity_poly.type
_entity_poly.pdbx_seq_one_letter_code
_entity_poly.pdbx_strand_id
1 'polypeptide(L)'
;MIGMGGMTDQVIATDFLISAKAGVHNYAVAITETATPELRGELRDQLRTSISTYEKISNYMIAKGYYHPHELRDQLQVDLTISDTALKLAQK
;
A
#
# COMPACT_ATOMS: atom_id res chain seq x y z
N MET A 1 -10.80 -22.78 7.42
CA MET A 1 -9.60 -23.45 6.93
C MET A 1 -8.76 -23.96 8.07
N ILE A 2 -8.20 -25.12 7.89
CA ILE A 2 -7.29 -25.68 8.89
C ILE A 2 -6.02 -24.87 8.86
N GLY A 3 -5.62 -24.35 10.01
CA GLY A 3 -4.39 -23.60 10.11
C GLY A 3 -3.20 -24.46 9.77
N MET A 4 -2.45 -24.07 8.78
CA MET A 4 -1.20 -24.70 8.41
C MET A 4 -0.02 -23.93 9.00
N GLY A 5 -0.22 -23.35 10.16
CA GLY A 5 0.81 -22.62 10.88
C GLY A 5 1.40 -21.49 10.05
N GLY A 6 2.72 -21.47 9.93
CA GLY A 6 3.43 -20.41 9.22
C GLY A 6 3.07 -20.30 7.75
N MET A 7 2.69 -21.41 7.11
CA MET A 7 2.27 -21.39 5.71
C MET A 7 0.97 -20.59 5.54
N THR A 8 0.03 -20.77 6.47
CA THR A 8 -1.22 -20.00 6.46
C THR A 8 -0.94 -18.52 6.69
N ASP A 9 -0.07 -18.19 7.62
CA ASP A 9 0.30 -16.80 7.89
C ASP A 9 0.97 -16.16 6.67
N GLN A 10 1.84 -16.89 5.98
CA GLN A 10 2.47 -16.40 4.78
C GLN A 10 1.46 -16.11 3.67
N VAL A 11 0.51 -16.99 3.46
CA VAL A 11 -0.55 -16.81 2.45
C VAL A 11 -1.41 -15.60 2.80
N ILE A 12 -1.83 -15.49 4.05
CA ILE A 12 -2.65 -14.36 4.51
C ILE A 12 -1.90 -13.04 4.35
N ALA A 13 -0.64 -13.02 4.78
CA ALA A 13 0.19 -11.82 4.68
C ALA A 13 0.43 -11.42 3.22
N THR A 14 0.64 -12.40 2.34
CA THR A 14 0.83 -12.14 0.90
C THR A 14 -0.42 -11.55 0.28
N ASP A 15 -1.59 -12.10 0.57
CA ASP A 15 -2.85 -11.55 0.08
C ASP A 15 -3.10 -10.15 0.62
N PHE A 16 -2.77 -9.91 1.89
CA PHE A 16 -2.90 -8.60 2.49
C PHE A 16 -1.96 -7.59 1.82
N LEU A 17 -0.73 -7.99 1.54
CA LEU A 17 0.23 -7.13 0.84
C LEU A 17 -0.30 -6.72 -0.54
N ILE A 18 -0.82 -7.66 -1.30
CA ILE A 18 -1.39 -7.41 -2.63
C ILE A 18 -2.57 -6.43 -2.51
N SER A 19 -3.47 -6.64 -1.56
CA SER A 19 -4.63 -5.77 -1.34
C SER A 19 -4.20 -4.37 -0.91
N ALA A 20 -3.22 -4.27 -0.02
CA ALA A 20 -2.71 -2.99 0.46
C ALA A 20 -2.06 -2.20 -0.68
N LYS A 21 -1.28 -2.86 -1.52
CA LYS A 21 -0.67 -2.25 -2.70
C LYS A 21 -1.75 -1.75 -3.68
N ALA A 22 -2.75 -2.57 -3.95
CA ALA A 22 -3.85 -2.19 -4.83
C ALA A 22 -4.59 -0.96 -4.28
N GLY A 23 -4.81 -0.91 -2.97
CA GLY A 23 -5.44 0.23 -2.31
C GLY A 23 -4.67 1.53 -2.51
N VAL A 24 -3.35 1.49 -2.33
CA VAL A 24 -2.49 2.66 -2.56
C VAL A 24 -2.63 3.15 -3.99
N HIS A 25 -2.53 2.25 -4.97
CA HIS A 25 -2.64 2.61 -6.38
C HIS A 25 -4.02 3.14 -6.74
N ASN A 26 -5.08 2.52 -6.23
CA ASN A 26 -6.45 2.94 -6.52
C ASN A 26 -6.75 4.33 -5.96
N TYR A 27 -6.35 4.61 -4.72
CA TYR A 27 -6.55 5.95 -4.15
C TYR A 27 -5.72 7.00 -4.88
N ALA A 28 -4.49 6.66 -5.26
CA ALA A 28 -3.64 7.58 -6.01
C ALA A 28 -4.27 7.97 -7.35
N VAL A 29 -4.82 6.99 -8.07
CA VAL A 29 -5.53 7.25 -9.34
C VAL A 29 -6.77 8.10 -9.09
N ALA A 30 -7.59 7.75 -8.11
CA ALA A 30 -8.81 8.48 -7.80
C ALA A 30 -8.56 9.95 -7.51
N ILE A 31 -7.49 10.26 -6.77
CA ILE A 31 -7.12 11.64 -6.47
C ILE A 31 -6.86 12.43 -7.75
N THR A 32 -6.20 11.84 -8.74
CA THR A 32 -5.87 12.53 -9.98
C THR A 32 -7.10 12.79 -10.84
N GLU A 33 -8.16 12.04 -10.65
CA GLU A 33 -9.38 12.12 -11.46
C GLU A 33 -10.50 12.95 -10.83
N THR A 34 -10.43 13.20 -9.53
CA THR A 34 -11.51 13.93 -8.87
C THR A 34 -11.33 15.43 -8.98
N ALA A 35 -12.43 16.13 -9.27
CA ALA A 35 -12.46 17.58 -9.35
C ALA A 35 -12.97 18.25 -8.07
N THR A 36 -13.65 17.51 -7.21
CA THR A 36 -14.28 18.04 -6.00
C THR A 36 -13.27 18.16 -4.88
N PRO A 37 -12.99 19.36 -4.35
CA PRO A 37 -11.98 19.52 -3.28
C PRO A 37 -12.28 18.70 -2.03
N GLU A 38 -13.52 18.59 -1.62
CA GLU A 38 -13.91 17.81 -0.44
C GLU A 38 -13.63 16.33 -0.64
N LEU A 39 -14.01 15.79 -1.79
CA LEU A 39 -13.74 14.39 -2.10
C LEU A 39 -12.23 14.15 -2.21
N ARG A 40 -11.51 15.09 -2.80
CA ARG A 40 -10.06 14.99 -2.90
C ARG A 40 -9.41 14.92 -1.52
N GLY A 41 -9.91 15.71 -0.56
CA GLY A 41 -9.43 15.68 0.82
C GLY A 41 -9.65 14.32 1.47
N GLU A 42 -10.83 13.74 1.30
CA GLU A 42 -11.14 12.41 1.82
C GLU A 42 -10.23 11.34 1.21
N LEU A 43 -10.04 11.40 -0.10
CA LEU A 43 -9.17 10.44 -0.80
C LEU A 43 -7.71 10.58 -0.36
N ARG A 44 -7.26 11.80 -0.10
CA ARG A 44 -5.90 12.03 0.41
C ARG A 44 -5.71 11.37 1.77
N ASP A 45 -6.69 11.50 2.66
CA ASP A 45 -6.61 10.89 3.99
C ASP A 45 -6.61 9.36 3.89
N GLN A 46 -7.45 8.80 3.02
CA GLN A 46 -7.48 7.36 2.77
C GLN A 46 -6.16 6.87 2.15
N LEU A 47 -5.58 7.64 1.25
CA LEU A 47 -4.30 7.29 0.65
C LEU A 47 -3.19 7.23 1.71
N ARG A 48 -3.14 8.21 2.61
CA ARG A 48 -2.15 8.21 3.70
C ARG A 48 -2.29 6.97 4.58
N THR A 49 -3.51 6.59 4.92
CA THR A 49 -3.77 5.37 5.69
C THR A 49 -3.33 4.13 4.93
N SER A 50 -3.62 4.06 3.64
CA SER A 50 -3.22 2.94 2.78
C SER A 50 -1.71 2.81 2.67
N ILE A 51 -1.00 3.93 2.55
CA ILE A 51 0.47 3.95 2.53
C ILE A 51 1.03 3.37 3.83
N SER A 52 0.51 3.82 4.97
CA SER A 52 0.94 3.33 6.28
C SER A 52 0.71 1.83 6.42
N THR A 53 -0.45 1.34 5.99
CA THR A 53 -0.76 -0.09 6.00
C THR A 53 0.19 -0.87 5.11
N TYR A 54 0.45 -0.39 3.91
CA TYR A 54 1.37 -1.03 2.97
C TYR A 54 2.79 -1.12 3.54
N GLU A 55 3.28 -0.03 4.15
CA GLU A 55 4.60 -0.04 4.77
C GLU A 55 4.68 -1.06 5.91
N LYS A 56 3.66 -1.10 6.76
CA LYS A 56 3.63 -2.03 7.90
C LYS A 56 3.63 -3.48 7.46
N ILE A 57 2.80 -3.84 6.49
CA ILE A 57 2.75 -5.22 6.02
C ILE A 57 4.03 -5.59 5.26
N SER A 58 4.60 -4.65 4.49
CA SER A 58 5.87 -4.88 3.81
C SER A 58 7.00 -5.17 4.79
N ASN A 59 7.09 -4.38 5.86
CA ASN A 59 8.10 -4.58 6.90
C ASN A 59 7.89 -5.91 7.63
N TYR A 60 6.65 -6.29 7.89
CA TYR A 60 6.32 -7.60 8.46
C TYR A 60 6.81 -8.73 7.56
N MET A 61 6.55 -8.65 6.26
CA MET A 61 6.94 -9.67 5.29
C MET A 61 8.48 -9.79 5.23
N ILE A 62 9.18 -8.67 5.26
CA ILE A 62 10.64 -8.65 5.28
C ILE A 62 11.16 -9.30 6.55
N ALA A 63 10.61 -8.93 7.72
CA ALA A 63 11.04 -9.44 9.00
C ALA A 63 10.84 -10.96 9.13
N LYS A 64 9.79 -11.49 8.50
CA LYS A 64 9.49 -12.92 8.50
C LYS A 64 10.23 -13.70 7.42
N GLY A 65 10.93 -13.01 6.53
CA GLY A 65 11.65 -13.67 5.43
C GLY A 65 10.73 -14.23 4.35
N TYR A 66 9.52 -13.69 4.23
CA TYR A 66 8.54 -14.16 3.23
C TYR A 66 8.84 -13.66 1.82
N TYR A 67 9.66 -12.60 1.72
CA TYR A 67 10.12 -12.04 0.45
C TYR A 67 11.61 -11.71 0.55
N HIS A 68 12.27 -11.62 -0.59
CA HIS A 68 13.63 -11.09 -0.63
C HIS A 68 13.58 -9.61 -0.24
N PRO A 69 14.25 -9.20 0.85
CA PRO A 69 14.13 -7.84 1.37
C PRO A 69 14.45 -6.77 0.33
N HIS A 70 15.44 -7.03 -0.52
CA HIS A 70 15.88 -6.08 -1.53
C HIS A 70 14.78 -5.81 -2.56
N GLU A 71 14.20 -6.85 -3.11
CA GLU A 71 13.16 -6.72 -4.14
C GLU A 71 11.91 -6.02 -3.59
N LEU A 72 11.48 -6.40 -2.39
CA LEU A 72 10.29 -5.79 -1.79
C LEU A 72 10.53 -4.32 -1.46
N ARG A 73 11.72 -3.97 -0.97
CA ARG A 73 12.05 -2.58 -0.65
C ARG A 73 12.12 -1.72 -1.90
N ASP A 74 12.67 -2.23 -2.98
CA ASP A 74 12.72 -1.52 -4.25
C ASP A 74 11.31 -1.25 -4.78
N GLN A 75 10.42 -2.25 -4.72
CA GLN A 75 9.04 -2.10 -5.13
C GLN A 75 8.30 -1.11 -4.24
N LEU A 76 8.51 -1.20 -2.93
CA LEU A 76 7.92 -0.26 -1.97
C LEU A 76 8.36 1.17 -2.28
N GLN A 77 9.64 1.38 -2.56
CA GLN A 77 10.17 2.71 -2.87
C GLN A 77 9.51 3.30 -4.12
N VAL A 78 9.33 2.50 -5.17
CA VAL A 78 8.62 2.94 -6.37
C VAL A 78 7.19 3.34 -6.05
N ASP A 79 6.48 2.52 -5.30
CA ASP A 79 5.08 2.76 -4.96
C ASP A 79 4.93 3.99 -4.05
N LEU A 80 5.84 4.19 -3.12
CA LEU A 80 5.84 5.38 -2.26
C LEU A 80 6.10 6.65 -3.06
N THR A 81 6.99 6.60 -4.04
CA THR A 81 7.28 7.73 -4.92
C THR A 81 6.05 8.13 -5.73
N ILE A 82 5.34 7.15 -6.28
CA ILE A 82 4.10 7.39 -7.02
C ILE A 82 3.05 8.02 -6.10
N SER A 83 2.92 7.50 -4.89
CA SER A 83 1.96 7.99 -3.91
C SER A 83 2.26 9.42 -3.46
N ASP A 84 3.53 9.74 -3.25
CA ASP A 84 3.96 11.09 -2.89
C ASP A 84 3.61 12.08 -3.99
N THR A 85 3.83 11.71 -5.24
CA THR A 85 3.44 12.54 -6.39
C THR A 85 1.93 12.79 -6.41
N ALA A 86 1.13 11.75 -6.18
CA ALA A 86 -0.33 11.87 -6.12
C ALA A 86 -0.77 12.80 -4.98
N LEU A 87 -0.16 12.68 -3.80
CA LEU A 87 -0.46 13.54 -2.66
C LEU A 87 -0.15 15.01 -2.96
N LYS A 88 0.94 15.28 -3.66
CA LYS A 88 1.31 16.64 -4.07
C LYS A 88 0.30 17.22 -5.06
N LEU A 89 -0.16 16.42 -6.01
CA LEU A 89 -1.19 16.84 -6.94
C LEU A 89 -2.50 17.18 -6.22
N ALA A 90 -2.85 16.44 -5.18
CA ALA A 90 -4.07 16.65 -4.41
C ALA A 90 -4.05 17.97 -3.63
N GLN A 91 -2.88 18.56 -3.42
CA GLN A 91 -2.73 19.81 -2.66
C GLN A 91 -2.86 21.06 -3.54
N LYS A 92 -2.98 20.89 -4.84
CA LYS A 92 -3.13 22.02 -5.77
C LYS A 92 -4.58 22.52 -5.88
#